data_e03c50adacb98296472ee6975415e1f3
#
_entry.id   e03c50adacb98296472ee6975415e1f3
#
_cell.length_a   1.000
_cell.length_b   1.000
_cell.length_c   1.000
_cell.angle_alpha   90.00
_cell.angle_beta   90.00
_cell.angle_gamma   90.00
#
_symmetry.space_group_name_H-M   'P 1'
#
loop_
_entity.id
_entity.type
_entity.pdbx_description
1 polymer ?
#
loop_
_entity_poly.entity_id
_entity_poly.type
_entity_poly.pdbx_seq_one_letter_code
_entity_poly.pdbx_strand_id
1 'polypeptide(L)'
;MIKLIASDLDGTLIGPDFRFRPRTLHALEAARAAGIDIVFVTGRPSRWLTPLREQTDFDSYAICSNGAVVYHLGANEVEAVNGAEPAVIERAHTRLEPIFPEVTYTLETVDTVYIQGPHDGGDVLEGARVVESSMAEAFVALGDTPIIKYLVRVPGMDPDILHVRVAQTVGELVSVTRGGVGEPLIEMGSKTVNKGRTLAQFAARHGIEAHEVMAFGDMPNDAEMLCWAGRGYAMASGEPALIKKVGRTCPPFGEDGVAQVIEAMLQGRGEAQYRAM
;
A
#
# COMPACT_ATOMS: atom_id res chain seq x y z
N MET A 1 -6.60 -25.47 -1.36
CA MET A 1 -5.20 -25.30 -1.88
C MET A 1 -4.98 -23.81 -2.09
N ILE A 2 -3.78 -23.27 -1.87
CA ILE A 2 -3.50 -21.85 -2.15
C ILE A 2 -3.48 -21.65 -3.67
N LYS A 3 -4.16 -20.60 -4.10
CA LYS A 3 -4.24 -20.16 -5.50
C LYS A 3 -3.63 -18.76 -5.71
N LEU A 4 -3.55 -17.97 -4.63
CA LEU A 4 -3.07 -16.59 -4.68
C LEU A 4 -2.13 -16.30 -3.52
N ILE A 5 -0.98 -15.70 -3.82
CA ILE A 5 -0.09 -15.09 -2.84
C ILE A 5 -0.20 -13.57 -3.01
N ALA A 6 -0.61 -12.88 -1.95
CA ALA A 6 -0.67 -11.43 -1.88
C ALA A 6 0.42 -10.93 -0.91
N SER A 7 1.24 -9.99 -1.30
CA SER A 7 2.31 -9.51 -0.42
C SER A 7 2.50 -8.01 -0.49
N ASP A 8 2.67 -7.40 0.67
CA ASP A 8 3.27 -6.08 0.74
C ASP A 8 4.68 -6.11 0.15
N LEU A 9 5.21 -4.94 -0.20
CA LEU A 9 6.53 -4.79 -0.80
C LEU A 9 7.58 -4.40 0.24
N ASP A 10 7.47 -3.21 0.79
CA ASP A 10 8.51 -2.57 1.61
C ASP A 10 8.65 -3.23 2.98
N GLY A 11 9.84 -3.74 3.30
CA GLY A 11 10.06 -4.48 4.55
C GLY A 11 9.52 -5.91 4.55
N THR A 12 8.85 -6.31 3.47
CA THR A 12 8.25 -7.65 3.29
C THR A 12 8.92 -8.42 2.16
N LEU A 13 8.86 -7.94 0.91
CA LEU A 13 9.49 -8.57 -0.26
C LEU A 13 10.75 -7.87 -0.74
N ILE A 14 10.81 -6.56 -0.56
CA ILE A 14 11.93 -5.72 -1.02
C ILE A 14 12.50 -4.89 0.14
N GLY A 15 13.80 -4.60 0.03
CA GLY A 15 14.52 -3.71 0.93
C GLY A 15 14.52 -2.26 0.47
N PRO A 16 15.32 -1.42 1.16
CA PRO A 16 15.47 0.01 0.82
C PRO A 16 16.05 0.26 -0.58
N ASP A 17 16.72 -0.74 -1.16
CA ASP A 17 17.31 -0.71 -2.49
C ASP A 17 16.29 -1.06 -3.61
N PHE A 18 15.03 -1.26 -3.27
CA PHE A 18 13.97 -1.66 -4.21
C PHE A 18 14.21 -3.01 -4.90
N ARG A 19 14.99 -3.89 -4.29
CA ARG A 19 15.32 -5.18 -4.88
C ARG A 19 14.74 -6.34 -4.09
N PHE A 20 14.28 -7.34 -4.84
CA PHE A 20 14.02 -8.65 -4.26
C PHE A 20 15.34 -9.29 -3.80
N ARG A 21 15.28 -9.99 -2.68
CA ARG A 21 16.36 -10.93 -2.34
C ARG A 21 16.28 -12.14 -3.29
N PRO A 22 17.43 -12.69 -3.73
CA PRO A 22 17.43 -13.77 -4.72
C PRO A 22 16.57 -14.98 -4.33
N ARG A 23 16.62 -15.39 -3.06
CA ARG A 23 15.80 -16.50 -2.55
C ARG A 23 14.30 -16.20 -2.62
N THR A 24 13.91 -14.97 -2.28
CA THR A 24 12.52 -14.53 -2.34
C THR A 24 12.01 -14.56 -3.77
N LEU A 25 12.81 -14.06 -4.73
CA LEU A 25 12.45 -14.11 -6.15
C LEU A 25 12.27 -15.55 -6.64
N HIS A 26 13.22 -16.44 -6.35
CA HIS A 26 13.11 -17.86 -6.71
C HIS A 26 11.88 -18.55 -6.10
N ALA A 27 11.52 -18.21 -4.86
CA ALA A 27 10.33 -18.77 -4.22
C ALA A 27 9.04 -18.30 -4.90
N LEU A 28 8.96 -17.03 -5.31
CA LEU A 28 7.83 -16.50 -6.07
C LEU A 28 7.72 -17.14 -7.46
N GLU A 29 8.86 -17.31 -8.16
CA GLU A 29 8.93 -18.02 -9.45
C GLU A 29 8.46 -19.48 -9.31
N ALA A 30 8.89 -20.18 -8.26
CA ALA A 30 8.47 -21.54 -7.97
C ALA A 30 6.96 -21.64 -7.67
N ALA A 31 6.40 -20.66 -6.95
CA ALA A 31 4.96 -20.59 -6.70
C ALA A 31 4.17 -20.39 -8.01
N ARG A 32 4.62 -19.50 -8.89
CA ARG A 32 4.01 -19.30 -10.22
C ARG A 32 4.11 -20.57 -11.08
N ALA A 33 5.25 -21.22 -11.09
CA ALA A 33 5.43 -22.50 -11.82
C ALA A 33 4.48 -23.61 -11.30
N ALA A 34 4.05 -23.51 -10.02
CA ALA A 34 3.04 -24.37 -9.42
C ALA A 34 1.59 -23.91 -9.69
N GLY A 35 1.39 -22.87 -10.52
CA GLY A 35 0.06 -22.35 -10.85
C GLY A 35 -0.56 -21.44 -9.80
N ILE A 36 0.25 -20.82 -8.94
CA ILE A 36 -0.21 -19.87 -7.92
C ILE A 36 0.03 -18.45 -8.42
N ASP A 37 -1.03 -17.65 -8.43
CA ASP A 37 -0.95 -16.24 -8.83
C ASP A 37 -0.23 -15.40 -7.76
N ILE A 38 0.45 -14.33 -8.20
CA ILE A 38 1.10 -13.36 -7.31
C ILE A 38 0.46 -11.99 -7.50
N VAL A 39 0.11 -11.33 -6.40
CA VAL A 39 -0.36 -9.94 -6.38
C VAL A 39 0.45 -9.15 -5.37
N PHE A 40 1.07 -8.08 -5.82
CA PHE A 40 1.76 -7.14 -4.93
C PHE A 40 0.76 -6.14 -4.36
N VAL A 41 0.85 -5.81 -3.07
CA VAL A 41 -0.14 -4.93 -2.41
C VAL A 41 0.60 -3.86 -1.61
N THR A 42 0.70 -2.65 -2.14
CA THR A 42 1.62 -1.63 -1.64
C THR A 42 0.98 -0.26 -1.39
N GLY A 43 1.57 0.54 -0.51
CA GLY A 43 1.28 1.97 -0.38
C GLY A 43 1.84 2.83 -1.52
N ARG A 44 2.76 2.28 -2.33
CA ARG A 44 3.40 2.98 -3.44
C ARG A 44 2.42 3.25 -4.59
N PRO A 45 2.54 4.38 -5.29
CA PRO A 45 1.80 4.61 -6.53
C PRO A 45 2.33 3.70 -7.65
N SER A 46 1.49 3.39 -8.64
CA SER A 46 1.85 2.50 -9.77
C SER A 46 3.08 2.98 -10.56
N ARG A 47 3.28 4.29 -10.66
CA ARG A 47 4.43 4.89 -11.34
C ARG A 47 5.80 4.52 -10.73
N TRP A 48 5.83 4.09 -9.47
CA TRP A 48 7.07 3.67 -8.80
C TRP A 48 7.39 2.18 -8.97
N LEU A 49 6.57 1.43 -9.71
CA LEU A 49 6.76 -0.02 -9.87
C LEU A 49 7.66 -0.41 -11.04
N THR A 50 8.24 0.56 -11.77
CA THR A 50 9.20 0.26 -12.86
C THR A 50 10.36 -0.62 -12.39
N PRO A 51 11.05 -0.36 -11.26
CA PRO A 51 12.11 -1.24 -10.79
C PRO A 51 11.65 -2.67 -10.45
N LEU A 52 10.38 -2.83 -10.05
CA LEU A 52 9.80 -4.15 -9.80
C LEU A 52 9.59 -4.92 -11.11
N ARG A 53 9.08 -4.24 -12.14
CA ARG A 53 8.87 -4.82 -13.48
C ARG A 53 10.17 -5.25 -14.15
N GLU A 54 11.26 -4.52 -13.91
CA GLU A 54 12.58 -4.85 -14.47
C GLU A 54 13.23 -6.08 -13.81
N GLN A 55 12.79 -6.45 -12.62
CA GLN A 55 13.33 -7.59 -11.87
C GLN A 55 12.52 -8.88 -12.08
N THR A 56 11.31 -8.78 -12.65
CA THR A 56 10.40 -9.93 -12.78
C THR A 56 9.72 -9.91 -14.14
N ASP A 57 9.63 -11.07 -14.79
CA ASP A 57 8.78 -11.28 -15.97
C ASP A 57 7.35 -11.68 -15.58
N PHE A 58 6.88 -11.21 -14.43
CA PHE A 58 5.58 -11.64 -13.93
C PHE A 58 4.45 -10.93 -14.65
N ASP A 59 3.67 -11.69 -15.39
CA ASP A 59 2.34 -11.26 -15.83
C ASP A 59 1.40 -11.32 -14.62
N SER A 60 1.46 -10.29 -13.79
CA SER A 60 0.79 -10.22 -12.49
C SER A 60 0.25 -8.82 -12.22
N TYR A 61 -0.43 -8.68 -11.11
CA TYR A 61 -1.07 -7.43 -10.71
C TYR A 61 -0.39 -6.81 -9.49
N ALA A 62 -0.56 -5.50 -9.37
CA ALA A 62 -0.27 -4.75 -8.15
C ALA A 62 -1.50 -3.96 -7.71
N ILE A 63 -1.77 -4.01 -6.42
CA ILE A 63 -2.75 -3.16 -5.74
C ILE A 63 -1.95 -2.03 -5.10
N CYS A 64 -2.01 -0.85 -5.70
CA CYS A 64 -1.20 0.32 -5.38
C CYS A 64 -1.94 1.33 -4.52
N SER A 65 -1.20 2.29 -3.95
CA SER A 65 -1.76 3.41 -3.15
C SER A 65 -2.75 2.92 -2.08
N ASN A 66 -2.34 1.89 -1.31
CA ASN A 66 -3.14 1.26 -0.25
C ASN A 66 -4.51 0.73 -0.72
N GLY A 67 -4.65 0.34 -1.99
CA GLY A 67 -5.88 -0.20 -2.56
C GLY A 67 -6.58 0.71 -3.57
N ALA A 68 -6.12 1.94 -3.72
CA ALA A 68 -6.78 2.91 -4.61
C ALA A 68 -6.60 2.60 -6.10
N VAL A 69 -5.57 1.87 -6.48
CA VAL A 69 -5.30 1.54 -7.89
C VAL A 69 -5.03 0.04 -8.04
N VAL A 70 -5.68 -0.60 -8.99
CA VAL A 70 -5.32 -1.94 -9.47
C VAL A 70 -4.56 -1.76 -10.78
N TYR A 71 -3.36 -2.29 -10.84
CA TYR A 71 -2.43 -2.10 -11.93
C TYR A 71 -1.93 -3.44 -12.46
N HIS A 72 -2.01 -3.63 -13.77
CA HIS A 72 -1.49 -4.82 -14.45
C HIS A 72 -0.02 -4.62 -14.78
N LEU A 73 0.86 -5.31 -14.08
CA LEU A 73 2.32 -5.15 -14.23
C LEU A 73 2.81 -5.55 -15.61
N GLY A 74 2.35 -6.68 -16.15
CA GLY A 74 2.76 -7.17 -17.45
C GLY A 74 2.35 -6.23 -18.60
N ALA A 75 1.09 -5.78 -18.60
CA ALA A 75 0.57 -4.85 -19.60
C ALA A 75 1.03 -3.39 -19.39
N ASN A 76 1.51 -3.04 -18.19
CA ASN A 76 1.83 -1.65 -17.80
C ASN A 76 0.59 -0.74 -17.87
N GLU A 77 -0.55 -1.21 -17.39
CA GLU A 77 -1.82 -0.51 -17.51
C GLU A 77 -2.57 -0.45 -16.18
N VAL A 78 -3.28 0.66 -15.96
CA VAL A 78 -4.22 0.78 -14.84
C VAL A 78 -5.52 0.06 -15.22
N GLU A 79 -5.89 -0.96 -14.43
CA GLU A 79 -7.14 -1.70 -14.64
C GLU A 79 -8.33 -1.05 -13.93
N ALA A 80 -8.09 -0.53 -12.72
CA ALA A 80 -9.15 0.12 -11.95
C ALA A 80 -8.61 1.19 -11.01
N VAL A 81 -9.41 2.23 -10.79
CA VAL A 81 -9.14 3.30 -9.81
C VAL A 81 -10.29 3.35 -8.81
N ASN A 82 -9.98 3.17 -7.53
CA ASN A 82 -10.90 3.20 -6.39
C ASN A 82 -10.56 4.39 -5.47
N GLY A 83 -10.34 5.56 -6.05
CA GLY A 83 -9.95 6.78 -5.31
C GLY A 83 -11.09 7.36 -4.47
N ALA A 84 -10.74 8.40 -3.72
CA ALA A 84 -11.74 9.23 -3.05
C ALA A 84 -12.42 10.18 -4.04
N GLU A 85 -13.69 10.48 -3.81
CA GLU A 85 -14.41 11.51 -4.56
C GLU A 85 -13.79 12.89 -4.27
N PRO A 86 -13.54 13.75 -5.28
CA PRO A 86 -12.94 15.07 -5.10
C PRO A 86 -13.66 15.91 -4.05
N ALA A 87 -14.99 15.93 -4.05
CA ALA A 87 -15.79 16.68 -3.09
C ALA A 87 -15.58 16.25 -1.62
N VAL A 88 -15.19 14.99 -1.38
CA VAL A 88 -14.88 14.52 -0.02
C VAL A 88 -13.53 15.06 0.44
N ILE A 89 -12.54 15.03 -0.44
CA ILE A 89 -11.19 15.54 -0.16
C ILE A 89 -11.20 17.07 -0.05
N GLU A 90 -11.96 17.77 -0.88
CA GLU A 90 -12.15 19.23 -0.79
C GLU A 90 -12.71 19.63 0.57
N ARG A 91 -13.72 18.92 1.07
CA ARG A 91 -14.25 19.16 2.43
C ARG A 91 -13.22 18.87 3.52
N ALA A 92 -12.39 17.86 3.35
CA ALA A 92 -11.30 17.57 4.27
C ALA A 92 -10.26 18.68 4.26
N HIS A 93 -9.85 19.15 3.08
CA HIS A 93 -8.92 20.28 2.92
C HIS A 93 -9.47 21.55 3.60
N THR A 94 -10.71 21.91 3.33
CA THR A 94 -11.37 23.09 3.93
C THR A 94 -11.33 23.10 5.46
N ARG A 95 -11.31 21.91 6.10
CA ARG A 95 -11.19 21.80 7.56
C ARG A 95 -9.74 21.82 8.04
N LEU A 96 -8.81 21.35 7.23
CA LEU A 96 -7.39 21.25 7.61
C LEU A 96 -6.63 22.56 7.38
N GLU A 97 -6.89 23.28 6.30
CA GLU A 97 -6.16 24.48 5.92
C GLU A 97 -6.14 25.57 7.02
N PRO A 98 -7.25 25.87 7.73
CA PRO A 98 -7.21 26.82 8.84
C PRO A 98 -6.39 26.36 10.05
N ILE A 99 -6.19 25.04 10.21
CA ILE A 99 -5.44 24.44 11.33
C ILE A 99 -3.96 24.35 11.01
N PHE A 100 -3.65 24.12 9.74
CA PHE A 100 -2.29 23.97 9.20
C PHE A 100 -2.07 24.91 8.02
N PRO A 101 -2.05 26.23 8.25
CA PRO A 101 -1.75 27.20 7.19
C PRO A 101 -0.27 27.10 6.80
N GLU A 102 0.04 27.47 5.57
CA GLU A 102 1.41 27.59 5.05
C GLU A 102 2.24 26.29 5.10
N VAL A 103 1.59 25.13 5.06
CA VAL A 103 2.21 23.81 4.98
C VAL A 103 2.06 23.26 3.58
N THR A 104 2.69 22.09 3.34
CA THR A 104 2.56 21.42 2.04
C THR A 104 1.34 20.53 2.02
N TYR A 105 0.46 20.76 1.06
CA TYR A 105 -0.61 19.86 0.67
C TYR A 105 -0.31 19.26 -0.68
N THR A 106 -0.51 17.95 -0.80
CA THR A 106 -0.31 17.23 -2.06
C THR A 106 -1.55 16.42 -2.38
N LEU A 107 -2.04 16.55 -3.61
CA LEU A 107 -3.16 15.79 -4.13
C LEU A 107 -2.69 14.96 -5.30
N GLU A 108 -2.86 13.63 -5.22
CA GLU A 108 -2.42 12.69 -6.25
C GLU A 108 -3.60 12.06 -6.97
N THR A 109 -3.54 12.09 -8.28
CA THR A 109 -4.27 11.19 -9.17
C THR A 109 -3.31 10.12 -9.71
N VAL A 110 -3.76 9.28 -10.62
CA VAL A 110 -2.88 8.27 -11.23
C VAL A 110 -1.67 8.90 -11.92
N ASP A 111 -1.88 10.01 -12.65
CA ASP A 111 -0.86 10.59 -13.53
C ASP A 111 -0.33 11.94 -13.05
N THR A 112 -1.07 12.65 -12.22
CA THR A 112 -0.79 14.04 -11.87
C THR A 112 -0.73 14.22 -10.36
N VAL A 113 0.24 15.00 -9.92
CA VAL A 113 0.40 15.46 -8.54
C VAL A 113 0.25 16.97 -8.52
N TYR A 114 -0.75 17.45 -7.77
CA TYR A 114 -0.94 18.88 -7.49
C TYR A 114 -0.33 19.20 -6.14
N ILE A 115 0.41 20.31 -6.06
CA ILE A 115 1.09 20.72 -4.82
C ILE A 115 0.77 22.16 -4.50
N GLN A 116 0.38 22.39 -3.25
CA GLN A 116 0.27 23.70 -2.64
C GLN A 116 1.29 23.82 -1.50
N GLY A 117 2.01 24.91 -1.45
CA GLY A 117 2.95 25.24 -0.38
C GLY A 117 4.39 24.83 -0.65
N PRO A 118 5.29 25.05 0.33
CA PRO A 118 6.72 24.78 0.14
C PRO A 118 7.02 23.29 0.03
N HIS A 119 7.80 22.91 -0.97
CA HIS A 119 8.25 21.52 -1.17
C HIS A 119 9.68 21.49 -1.73
N ASP A 120 10.38 20.42 -1.48
CA ASP A 120 11.78 20.19 -1.91
C ASP A 120 11.90 19.28 -3.14
N GLY A 121 10.77 18.92 -3.75
CA GLY A 121 10.75 18.02 -4.90
C GLY A 121 10.96 16.55 -4.59
N GLY A 122 10.82 16.14 -3.32
CA GLY A 122 11.09 14.77 -2.85
C GLY A 122 10.40 13.64 -3.64
N ASP A 123 10.65 12.41 -3.25
CA ASP A 123 10.27 11.16 -3.96
C ASP A 123 8.80 11.06 -4.38
N VAL A 124 7.89 11.74 -3.68
CA VAL A 124 6.45 11.79 -4.03
C VAL A 124 6.21 12.23 -5.46
N LEU A 125 7.12 13.03 -6.03
CA LEU A 125 6.99 13.61 -7.37
C LEU A 125 7.58 12.73 -8.48
N GLU A 126 8.35 11.71 -8.12
CA GLU A 126 9.02 10.87 -9.11
C GLU A 126 8.01 10.20 -10.06
N GLY A 127 8.25 10.39 -11.36
CA GLY A 127 7.42 9.84 -12.43
C GLY A 127 6.04 10.48 -12.59
N ALA A 128 5.71 11.54 -11.85
CA ALA A 128 4.44 12.24 -11.95
C ALA A 128 4.52 13.49 -12.82
N ARG A 129 3.39 13.87 -13.43
CA ARG A 129 3.19 15.23 -13.90
C ARG A 129 2.91 16.13 -12.68
N VAL A 130 3.82 17.03 -12.38
CA VAL A 130 3.71 17.95 -11.24
C VAL A 130 3.04 19.24 -11.65
N VAL A 131 2.07 19.71 -10.87
CA VAL A 131 1.38 20.99 -11.04
C VAL A 131 1.41 21.74 -9.71
N GLU A 132 2.17 22.83 -9.66
CA GLU A 132 2.13 23.76 -8.53
C GLU A 132 0.88 24.65 -8.67
N SER A 133 0.01 24.61 -7.68
CA SER A 133 -1.25 25.36 -7.67
C SER A 133 -1.79 25.48 -6.25
N SER A 134 -2.75 26.36 -6.04
CA SER A 134 -3.61 26.27 -4.86
C SER A 134 -4.47 25.00 -4.92
N MET A 135 -4.89 24.46 -3.79
CA MET A 135 -5.82 23.32 -3.79
C MET A 135 -7.15 23.67 -4.44
N ALA A 136 -7.62 24.91 -4.33
CA ALA A 136 -8.83 25.37 -5.02
C ALA A 136 -8.72 25.24 -6.55
N GLU A 137 -7.59 25.67 -7.13
CA GLU A 137 -7.32 25.51 -8.57
C GLU A 137 -7.16 24.02 -8.93
N ALA A 138 -6.53 23.24 -8.07
CA ALA A 138 -6.36 21.80 -8.27
C ALA A 138 -7.73 21.09 -8.32
N PHE A 139 -8.66 21.36 -7.40
CA PHE A 139 -10.01 20.77 -7.41
C PHE A 139 -10.80 21.16 -8.66
N VAL A 140 -10.68 22.41 -9.12
CA VAL A 140 -11.31 22.84 -10.39
C VAL A 140 -10.71 22.10 -11.59
N ALA A 141 -9.39 21.99 -11.66
CA ALA A 141 -8.70 21.30 -12.78
C ALA A 141 -8.95 19.79 -12.82
N LEU A 142 -9.13 19.19 -11.64
CA LEU A 142 -9.36 17.76 -11.46
C LEU A 142 -10.75 17.32 -11.95
N GLY A 143 -11.79 18.15 -11.75
CA GLY A 143 -13.19 17.80 -12.02
C GLY A 143 -13.61 16.57 -11.20
N ASP A 144 -14.10 15.53 -11.87
CA ASP A 144 -14.55 14.27 -11.25
C ASP A 144 -13.46 13.19 -11.18
N THR A 145 -12.21 13.51 -11.51
CA THR A 145 -11.11 12.52 -11.49
C THR A 145 -10.87 12.02 -10.06
N PRO A 146 -10.90 10.71 -9.81
CA PRO A 146 -10.69 10.17 -8.47
C PRO A 146 -9.32 10.51 -7.90
N ILE A 147 -9.28 10.88 -6.62
CA ILE A 147 -8.06 11.18 -5.89
C ILE A 147 -7.55 9.91 -5.22
N ILE A 148 -6.37 9.45 -5.62
CA ILE A 148 -5.78 8.21 -5.08
C ILE A 148 -5.11 8.44 -3.73
N LYS A 149 -4.60 9.66 -3.48
CA LYS A 149 -3.96 10.03 -2.22
C LYS A 149 -4.02 11.55 -2.02
N TYR A 150 -4.28 11.96 -0.80
CA TYR A 150 -4.19 13.34 -0.36
C TYR A 150 -3.28 13.43 0.86
N LEU A 151 -2.29 14.31 0.83
CA LEU A 151 -1.25 14.37 1.85
C LEU A 151 -1.20 15.77 2.49
N VAL A 152 -0.83 15.78 3.77
CA VAL A 152 -0.42 17.00 4.48
C VAL A 152 0.92 16.75 5.16
N ARG A 153 1.91 17.60 4.85
CA ARG A 153 3.23 17.61 5.49
C ARG A 153 3.38 18.86 6.34
N VAL A 154 3.69 18.67 7.63
CA VAL A 154 3.84 19.76 8.60
C VAL A 154 5.24 19.71 9.21
N PRO A 155 6.25 20.35 8.60
CA PRO A 155 7.62 20.30 9.05
C PRO A 155 7.76 20.70 10.53
N GLY A 156 8.56 19.93 11.30
CA GLY A 156 8.81 20.21 12.70
C GLY A 156 7.73 19.80 13.69
N MET A 157 6.58 19.27 13.22
CA MET A 157 5.58 18.70 14.11
C MET A 157 5.89 17.24 14.43
N ASP A 158 5.61 16.82 15.66
CA ASP A 158 5.69 15.41 16.04
C ASP A 158 4.67 14.58 15.21
N PRO A 159 5.10 13.48 14.57
CA PRO A 159 4.24 12.68 13.68
C PRO A 159 3.00 12.10 14.38
N ASP A 160 3.11 11.73 15.67
CA ASP A 160 1.99 11.18 16.43
C ASP A 160 0.97 12.24 16.77
N ILE A 161 1.44 13.42 17.15
CA ILE A 161 0.57 14.59 17.39
C ILE A 161 -0.12 14.99 16.09
N LEU A 162 0.61 15.05 14.99
CA LEU A 162 0.02 15.38 13.67
C LEU A 162 -1.06 14.37 13.30
N HIS A 163 -0.77 13.06 13.41
CA HIS A 163 -1.74 12.01 13.10
C HIS A 163 -3.02 12.14 13.92
N VAL A 164 -2.90 12.34 15.23
CA VAL A 164 -4.06 12.50 16.12
C VAL A 164 -4.89 13.72 15.74
N ARG A 165 -4.25 14.88 15.48
CA ARG A 165 -4.95 16.12 15.11
C ARG A 165 -5.67 15.98 13.78
N VAL A 166 -5.02 15.42 12.75
CA VAL A 166 -5.66 15.20 11.45
C VAL A 166 -6.82 14.20 11.57
N ALA A 167 -6.61 13.08 12.27
CA ALA A 167 -7.66 12.08 12.49
C ALA A 167 -8.88 12.63 13.23
N GLN A 168 -8.68 13.46 14.25
CA GLN A 168 -9.79 14.13 14.95
C GLN A 168 -10.54 15.12 14.07
N THR A 169 -9.85 15.78 13.13
CA THR A 169 -10.43 16.82 12.28
C THR A 169 -11.21 16.25 11.10
N VAL A 170 -10.67 15.23 10.44
CA VAL A 170 -11.22 14.73 9.16
C VAL A 170 -11.43 13.21 9.09
N GLY A 171 -11.11 12.48 10.14
CA GLY A 171 -11.19 11.01 10.14
C GLY A 171 -12.60 10.43 9.93
N GLU A 172 -13.65 11.24 10.09
CA GLU A 172 -15.02 10.87 9.71
C GLU A 172 -15.25 10.91 8.19
N LEU A 173 -14.49 11.73 7.46
CA LEU A 173 -14.60 11.91 6.00
C LEU A 173 -13.69 10.95 5.24
N VAL A 174 -12.44 10.78 5.70
CA VAL A 174 -11.36 10.10 5.00
C VAL A 174 -10.66 9.08 5.89
N SER A 175 -9.96 8.12 5.28
CA SER A 175 -8.95 7.33 5.99
C SER A 175 -7.75 8.21 6.31
N VAL A 176 -7.11 8.01 7.46
CA VAL A 176 -5.95 8.78 7.90
C VAL A 176 -4.85 7.80 8.31
N THR A 177 -3.72 7.87 7.63
CA THR A 177 -2.54 7.02 7.88
C THR A 177 -1.26 7.85 7.90
N ARG A 178 -0.19 7.32 8.49
CA ARG A 178 1.14 7.97 8.45
C ARG A 178 1.79 7.70 7.09
N GLY A 179 2.44 8.70 6.52
CA GLY A 179 3.13 8.61 5.24
C GLY A 179 4.55 8.00 5.32
N GLY A 180 5.05 7.73 6.53
CA GLY A 180 6.36 7.12 6.75
C GLY A 180 6.70 7.06 8.24
N VAL A 181 7.73 6.29 8.58
CA VAL A 181 8.22 6.18 9.96
C VAL A 181 8.99 7.45 10.32
N GLY A 182 8.54 8.16 11.37
CA GLY A 182 9.20 9.39 11.85
C GLY A 182 8.98 10.63 10.98
N GLU A 183 8.23 10.52 9.89
CA GLU A 183 7.93 11.63 8.98
C GLU A 183 6.70 12.42 9.45
N PRO A 184 6.76 13.77 9.49
CA PRO A 184 5.60 14.61 9.78
C PRO A 184 4.67 14.72 8.56
N LEU A 185 4.25 13.57 8.05
CA LEU A 185 3.46 13.39 6.84
C LEU A 185 2.25 12.50 7.13
N ILE A 186 1.08 12.98 6.80
CA ILE A 186 -0.16 12.20 6.87
C ILE A 186 -0.71 11.97 5.47
N GLU A 187 -1.06 10.72 5.21
CA GLU A 187 -1.77 10.30 4.01
C GLU A 187 -3.25 10.12 4.30
N MET A 188 -4.08 10.61 3.40
CA MET A 188 -5.53 10.50 3.44
C MET A 188 -6.06 9.94 2.14
N GLY A 189 -7.15 9.18 2.22
CA GLY A 189 -7.80 8.57 1.06
C GLY A 189 -9.24 8.17 1.34
N SER A 190 -9.82 7.38 0.47
CA SER A 190 -11.17 6.87 0.65
C SER A 190 -11.29 5.97 1.89
N LYS A 191 -12.32 6.14 2.70
CA LYS A 191 -12.61 5.25 3.84
C LYS A 191 -13.05 3.85 3.44
N THR A 192 -13.51 3.70 2.23
CA THR A 192 -14.00 2.40 1.71
C THR A 192 -12.91 1.59 1.04
N VAL A 193 -11.71 2.16 0.91
CA VAL A 193 -10.56 1.55 0.22
C VAL A 193 -9.45 1.26 1.22
N ASN A 194 -8.94 0.05 1.20
CA ASN A 194 -7.72 -0.38 1.87
C ASN A 194 -7.15 -1.62 1.18
N LYS A 195 -5.93 -2.01 1.52
CA LYS A 195 -5.25 -3.19 0.95
C LYS A 195 -6.12 -4.46 0.98
N GLY A 196 -6.75 -4.75 2.11
CA GLY A 196 -7.55 -5.96 2.29
C GLY A 196 -8.85 -5.96 1.49
N ARG A 197 -9.58 -4.85 1.48
CA ARG A 197 -10.84 -4.74 0.72
C ARG A 197 -10.62 -4.86 -0.78
N THR A 198 -9.61 -4.16 -1.30
CA THR A 198 -9.31 -4.21 -2.72
C THR A 198 -8.77 -5.59 -3.12
N LEU A 199 -7.95 -6.23 -2.28
CA LEU A 199 -7.53 -7.62 -2.50
C LEU A 199 -8.72 -8.58 -2.52
N ALA A 200 -9.67 -8.43 -1.59
CA ALA A 200 -10.87 -9.26 -1.55
C ALA A 200 -11.73 -9.11 -2.83
N GLN A 201 -11.90 -7.87 -3.30
CA GLN A 201 -12.61 -7.60 -4.56
C GLN A 201 -11.87 -8.16 -5.78
N PHE A 202 -10.54 -8.02 -5.81
CA PHE A 202 -9.70 -8.61 -6.85
C PHE A 202 -9.82 -10.13 -6.86
N ALA A 203 -9.63 -10.79 -5.74
CA ALA A 203 -9.75 -12.25 -5.62
C ALA A 203 -11.14 -12.76 -6.06
N ALA A 204 -12.20 -12.08 -5.64
CA ALA A 204 -13.58 -12.45 -6.02
C ALA A 204 -13.79 -12.38 -7.54
N ARG A 205 -13.25 -11.35 -8.23
CA ARG A 205 -13.32 -11.26 -9.71
C ARG A 205 -12.59 -12.41 -10.42
N HIS A 206 -11.56 -12.96 -9.77
CA HIS A 206 -10.79 -14.11 -10.30
C HIS A 206 -11.29 -15.47 -9.79
N GLY A 207 -12.43 -15.51 -9.08
CA GLY A 207 -12.99 -16.75 -8.54
C GLY A 207 -12.14 -17.39 -7.43
N ILE A 208 -11.38 -16.59 -6.69
CA ILE A 208 -10.50 -17.02 -5.60
C ILE A 208 -11.16 -16.66 -4.27
N GLU A 209 -11.30 -17.64 -3.39
CA GLU A 209 -11.86 -17.45 -2.06
C GLU A 209 -10.77 -17.12 -1.02
N ALA A 210 -11.14 -16.44 0.06
CA ALA A 210 -10.20 -16.03 1.11
C ALA A 210 -9.32 -17.18 1.63
N HIS A 211 -9.88 -18.38 1.79
CA HIS A 211 -9.15 -19.56 2.29
C HIS A 211 -8.09 -20.09 1.29
N GLU A 212 -8.14 -19.64 0.04
CA GLU A 212 -7.19 -19.96 -1.03
C GLU A 212 -6.09 -18.89 -1.17
N VAL A 213 -6.12 -17.86 -0.29
CA VAL A 213 -5.17 -16.75 -0.30
C VAL A 213 -4.17 -16.87 0.83
N MET A 214 -2.89 -16.72 0.50
CA MET A 214 -1.79 -16.51 1.44
C MET A 214 -1.34 -15.06 1.35
N ALA A 215 -1.15 -14.37 2.48
CA ALA A 215 -0.79 -12.96 2.48
C ALA A 215 0.35 -12.64 3.45
N PHE A 216 1.19 -11.64 3.10
CA PHE A 216 2.34 -11.18 3.88
C PHE A 216 2.36 -9.66 4.01
N GLY A 217 2.82 -9.15 5.16
CA GLY A 217 2.96 -7.72 5.42
C GLY A 217 3.61 -7.44 6.76
N ASP A 218 3.99 -6.19 7.01
CA ASP A 218 4.75 -5.78 8.19
C ASP A 218 4.18 -4.55 8.93
N MET A 219 3.31 -3.76 8.28
CA MET A 219 2.79 -2.50 8.80
C MET A 219 1.29 -2.54 9.11
N PRO A 220 0.76 -1.61 9.94
CA PRO A 220 -0.66 -1.58 10.33
C PRO A 220 -1.65 -1.53 9.16
N ASN A 221 -1.30 -0.95 8.01
CA ASN A 221 -2.12 -0.89 6.81
C ASN A 221 -2.28 -2.26 6.11
N ASP A 222 -1.51 -3.29 6.52
CA ASP A 222 -1.66 -4.68 6.05
C ASP A 222 -2.68 -5.47 6.86
N ALA A 223 -3.10 -4.95 8.00
CA ALA A 223 -3.90 -5.71 8.97
C ALA A 223 -5.18 -6.30 8.36
N GLU A 224 -5.92 -5.54 7.56
CA GLU A 224 -7.14 -6.01 6.91
C GLU A 224 -6.85 -7.12 5.90
N MET A 225 -5.77 -6.97 5.12
CA MET A 225 -5.33 -7.97 4.15
C MET A 225 -4.95 -9.28 4.85
N LEU A 226 -4.10 -9.21 5.86
CA LEU A 226 -3.62 -10.38 6.59
C LEU A 226 -4.73 -11.10 7.37
N CYS A 227 -5.67 -10.33 7.97
CA CYS A 227 -6.79 -10.91 8.68
C CYS A 227 -7.87 -11.51 7.75
N TRP A 228 -8.00 -10.99 6.54
CA TRP A 228 -8.95 -11.50 5.54
C TRP A 228 -8.44 -12.78 4.88
N ALA A 229 -7.15 -12.85 4.55
CA ALA A 229 -6.56 -14.01 3.90
C ALA A 229 -6.65 -15.26 4.79
N GLY A 230 -6.93 -16.41 4.21
CA GLY A 230 -6.97 -17.68 4.96
C GLY A 230 -5.65 -18.03 5.64
N ARG A 231 -4.54 -17.51 5.09
CA ARG A 231 -3.19 -17.65 5.63
C ARG A 231 -2.47 -16.32 5.61
N GLY A 232 -2.76 -15.42 6.55
CA GLY A 232 -2.04 -14.16 6.73
C GLY A 232 -0.85 -14.32 7.67
N TYR A 233 0.29 -13.76 7.30
CA TYR A 233 1.54 -13.76 8.07
C TYR A 233 2.05 -12.34 8.25
N ALA A 234 2.26 -11.92 9.49
CA ALA A 234 3.00 -10.71 9.79
C ALA A 234 4.51 -11.02 9.77
N MET A 235 5.32 -10.11 9.24
CA MET A 235 6.78 -10.22 9.37
C MET A 235 7.18 -10.11 10.84
N ALA A 236 8.13 -10.94 11.30
CA ALA A 236 8.61 -10.89 12.70
C ALA A 236 9.30 -9.57 13.04
N SER A 237 9.77 -8.83 12.03
CA SER A 237 10.29 -7.46 12.14
C SER A 237 9.23 -6.37 12.07
N GLY A 238 7.96 -6.72 11.82
CA GLY A 238 6.87 -5.79 11.64
C GLY A 238 6.35 -5.18 12.96
N GLU A 239 5.35 -4.34 12.84
CA GLU A 239 4.74 -3.66 13.99
C GLU A 239 4.15 -4.65 15.02
N PRO A 240 4.51 -4.54 16.32
CA PRO A 240 4.05 -5.47 17.35
C PRO A 240 2.52 -5.58 17.44
N ALA A 241 1.79 -4.48 17.19
CA ALA A 241 0.33 -4.48 17.19
C ALA A 241 -0.25 -5.32 16.03
N LEU A 242 0.39 -5.30 14.86
CA LEU A 242 0.03 -6.12 13.72
C LEU A 242 0.29 -7.60 14.03
N ILE A 243 1.47 -7.94 14.52
CA ILE A 243 1.86 -9.31 14.90
C ILE A 243 0.82 -9.90 15.86
N LYS A 244 0.48 -9.15 16.92
CA LYS A 244 -0.54 -9.56 17.91
C LYS A 244 -1.91 -9.76 17.27
N LYS A 245 -2.31 -8.91 16.33
CA LYS A 245 -3.63 -8.98 15.67
C LYS A 245 -3.74 -10.17 14.73
N VAL A 246 -2.69 -10.46 13.97
CA VAL A 246 -2.66 -11.55 12.97
C VAL A 246 -2.46 -12.92 13.62
N GLY A 247 -1.63 -13.01 14.65
CA GLY A 247 -1.37 -14.26 15.40
C GLY A 247 -0.57 -15.32 14.65
N ARG A 248 -0.04 -15.00 13.45
CA ARG A 248 0.93 -15.80 12.69
C ARG A 248 2.06 -14.91 12.24
N THR A 249 3.28 -15.40 12.32
CA THR A 249 4.46 -14.67 11.89
C THR A 249 5.30 -15.51 10.93
N CYS A 250 5.99 -14.86 10.02
CA CYS A 250 7.11 -15.43 9.28
C CYS A 250 8.41 -14.73 9.72
N PRO A 251 9.58 -15.32 9.48
CA PRO A 251 10.87 -14.69 9.75
C PRO A 251 10.98 -13.30 9.11
N PRO A 252 11.87 -12.42 9.62
CA PRO A 252 12.01 -11.07 9.10
C PRO A 252 12.52 -11.07 7.64
N PHE A 253 12.35 -9.92 6.95
CA PHE A 253 12.83 -9.71 5.58
C PHE A 253 14.30 -10.12 5.41
N GLY A 254 15.18 -9.73 6.36
CA GLY A 254 16.62 -10.05 6.33
C GLY A 254 16.95 -11.54 6.35
N GLU A 255 16.00 -12.40 6.73
CA GLU A 255 16.12 -13.87 6.78
C GLU A 255 15.31 -14.56 5.67
N ASP A 256 14.84 -13.82 4.65
CA ASP A 256 14.00 -14.35 3.57
C ASP A 256 12.69 -15.01 4.05
N GLY A 257 12.03 -14.38 5.03
CA GLY A 257 10.88 -14.97 5.73
C GLY A 257 9.74 -15.39 4.81
N VAL A 258 9.40 -14.57 3.80
CA VAL A 258 8.37 -14.90 2.80
C VAL A 258 8.77 -16.13 2.01
N ALA A 259 10.02 -16.20 1.54
CA ALA A 259 10.54 -17.36 0.80
C ALA A 259 10.43 -18.64 1.63
N GLN A 260 10.80 -18.60 2.91
CA GLN A 260 10.74 -19.77 3.79
C GLN A 260 9.31 -20.33 3.91
N VAL A 261 8.31 -19.46 4.03
CA VAL A 261 6.90 -19.88 4.11
C VAL A 261 6.41 -20.47 2.80
N ILE A 262 6.73 -19.82 1.67
CA ILE A 262 6.34 -20.30 0.33
C ILE A 262 6.99 -21.66 0.05
N GLU A 263 8.29 -21.82 0.30
CA GLU A 263 9.02 -23.07 0.11
C GLU A 263 8.43 -24.20 0.97
N ALA A 264 8.11 -23.94 2.25
CA ALA A 264 7.48 -24.90 3.14
C ALA A 264 6.09 -25.34 2.62
N MET A 265 5.29 -24.38 2.15
CA MET A 265 3.97 -24.66 1.55
C MET A 265 4.09 -25.52 0.30
N LEU A 266 5.00 -25.20 -0.64
CA LEU A 266 5.22 -25.96 -1.87
C LEU A 266 5.70 -27.39 -1.60
N GLN A 267 6.44 -27.61 -0.51
CA GLN A 267 6.94 -28.91 -0.08
C GLN A 267 5.92 -29.71 0.77
N GLY A 268 4.71 -29.17 0.97
CA GLY A 268 3.67 -29.81 1.80
C GLY A 268 4.04 -29.92 3.29
N ARG A 269 5.00 -29.10 3.77
CA ARG A 269 5.36 -29.07 5.20
C ARG A 269 4.32 -28.29 5.98
N GLY A 270 4.02 -28.77 7.19
CA GLY A 270 3.05 -28.11 8.07
C GLY A 270 3.52 -26.72 8.54
N GLU A 271 2.56 -25.81 8.71
CA GLU A 271 2.81 -24.40 9.09
C GLU A 271 2.87 -24.17 10.61
N ALA A 272 2.93 -25.23 11.41
CA ALA A 272 2.88 -25.11 12.87
C ALA A 272 3.97 -24.21 13.45
N GLN A 273 5.11 -24.11 12.78
CA GLN A 273 6.25 -23.27 13.18
C GLN A 273 6.02 -21.76 12.99
N TYR A 274 5.00 -21.35 12.25
CA TYR A 274 4.68 -19.94 11.95
C TYR A 274 3.54 -19.36 12.79
N ARG A 275 3.12 -20.01 13.86
CA ARG A 275 2.17 -19.44 14.82
C ARG A 275 2.92 -18.56 15.81
N ALA A 276 2.42 -17.34 16.03
CA ALA A 276 2.94 -16.50 17.12
C ALA A 276 2.72 -17.21 18.46
N MET A 277 3.76 -17.19 19.30
CA MET A 277 3.67 -17.67 20.68
C MET A 277 2.90 -16.67 21.56
#